data_266d662edef18bbf5551e52fa4d705d8
#
_entry.id   266d662edef18bbf5551e52fa4d705d8
#
_cell.length_a   1.000
_cell.length_b   1.000
_cell.length_c   1.000
_cell.angle_alpha   90.00
_cell.angle_beta   90.00
_cell.angle_gamma   90.00
#
_symmetry.space_group_name_H-M   'P 1'
#
loop_
_entity.id
_entity.type
_entity.pdbx_description
1 polymer ?
#
loop_
_entity_poly.entity_id
_entity_poly.type
_entity_poly.pdbx_seq_one_letter_code
_entity_poly.pdbx_strand_id
1 'polypeptide(L)'
;MIVRQLLHTDPVAASYFVGCAGKRRAMVVDPVGEPEPYLRIAAETNTPIRYVVDTHVHADHRSTGRELAAAAGAEYVLHADADARFPFTRVRDGDRLEIGNVVAEVWHVPGHTPEHIALVVTDRTRAPEPWLVFTGHTLMVGDMGRTELASTAEEGARALFESAERLRGLGDHVQVMPGAFSGSVCGRGLSATPFSTIGFERRFNRAFAIGDREKFVAFMVREIPPRPADATEIRRANLGLELTAGSPAALKPTVWLAPGSTLV
;
A
#
# COMPACT_ATOMS: atom_id res chain seq x y z
N MET A 1 -12.91 -9.58 11.71
CA MET A 1 -12.39 -8.49 10.84
C MET A 1 -13.45 -8.04 9.86
N ILE A 2 -13.56 -6.73 9.60
CA ILE A 2 -14.36 -6.11 8.54
C ILE A 2 -13.38 -5.73 7.43
N VAL A 3 -13.71 -6.03 6.18
CA VAL A 3 -12.95 -5.54 5.02
C VAL A 3 -13.94 -4.93 4.03
N ARG A 4 -13.65 -3.73 3.55
CA ARG A 4 -14.36 -3.09 2.44
C ARG A 4 -13.32 -2.66 1.41
N GLN A 5 -13.47 -3.13 0.20
CA GLN A 5 -12.70 -2.69 -0.95
C GLN A 5 -13.49 -1.61 -1.69
N LEU A 6 -12.84 -0.49 -1.96
CA LEU A 6 -13.38 0.60 -2.76
C LEU A 6 -12.60 0.65 -4.07
N LEU A 7 -13.28 0.48 -5.19
CA LEU A 7 -12.69 0.52 -6.52
C LEU A 7 -12.97 1.86 -7.17
N HIS A 8 -11.89 2.50 -7.64
CA HIS A 8 -11.92 3.79 -8.29
C HIS A 8 -11.58 3.62 -9.76
N THR A 9 -12.27 4.34 -10.65
CA THR A 9 -12.09 4.24 -12.10
C THR A 9 -11.41 5.45 -12.71
N ASP A 10 -11.31 6.55 -11.94
CA ASP A 10 -10.62 7.78 -12.32
C ASP A 10 -10.14 8.49 -11.03
N PRO A 11 -8.88 8.33 -10.65
CA PRO A 11 -7.86 7.40 -11.19
C PRO A 11 -8.21 5.93 -10.95
N VAL A 12 -7.62 5.03 -11.74
CA VAL A 12 -7.82 3.58 -11.53
C VAL A 12 -6.99 3.12 -10.34
N ALA A 13 -7.65 2.88 -9.22
CA ALA A 13 -7.01 2.46 -7.97
C ALA A 13 -7.96 1.64 -7.10
N ALA A 14 -7.41 0.88 -6.16
CA ALA A 14 -8.17 0.18 -5.13
C ALA A 14 -7.70 0.64 -3.75
N SER A 15 -8.64 1.03 -2.91
CA SER A 15 -8.41 1.39 -1.52
C SER A 15 -9.19 0.48 -0.58
N TYR A 16 -8.81 0.46 0.68
CA TYR A 16 -9.35 -0.52 1.61
C TYR A 16 -9.68 0.10 2.97
N PHE A 17 -10.84 -0.28 3.50
CA PHE A 17 -11.19 -0.05 4.89
C PHE A 17 -11.11 -1.39 5.63
N VAL A 18 -10.36 -1.44 6.72
CA VAL A 18 -10.18 -2.64 7.56
C VAL A 18 -10.56 -2.30 8.98
N GLY A 19 -11.55 -3.03 9.53
CA GLY A 19 -12.08 -2.79 10.88
C GLY A 19 -12.06 -4.02 11.77
N CYS A 20 -11.87 -3.79 13.06
CA CYS A 20 -12.09 -4.76 14.13
C CYS A 20 -13.34 -4.37 14.91
N ALA A 21 -14.49 -4.99 14.61
CA ALA A 21 -15.76 -4.69 15.27
C ALA A 21 -15.70 -4.89 16.80
N GLY A 22 -15.03 -5.95 17.27
CA GLY A 22 -14.95 -6.27 18.70
C GLY A 22 -14.13 -5.26 19.52
N LYS A 23 -13.20 -4.52 18.90
CA LYS A 23 -12.37 -3.49 19.55
C LYS A 23 -12.66 -2.09 19.03
N ARG A 24 -13.61 -1.94 18.10
CA ARG A 24 -14.08 -0.67 17.55
C ARG A 24 -12.92 0.22 17.08
N ARG A 25 -12.07 -0.32 16.23
CA ARG A 25 -10.94 0.39 15.61
C ARG A 25 -10.82 -0.02 14.15
N ALA A 26 -10.37 0.91 13.31
CA ALA A 26 -10.16 0.65 11.90
C ALA A 26 -8.85 1.26 11.39
N MET A 27 -8.41 0.81 10.24
CA MET A 27 -7.43 1.47 9.38
C MET A 27 -7.95 1.58 7.96
N VAL A 28 -7.45 2.57 7.23
CA VAL A 28 -7.68 2.72 5.78
C VAL A 28 -6.34 2.60 5.07
N VAL A 29 -6.32 1.91 3.95
CA VAL A 29 -5.10 1.68 3.14
C VAL A 29 -5.32 2.30 1.77
N ASP A 30 -4.36 3.11 1.31
CA ASP A 30 -4.30 3.79 0.02
C ASP A 30 -5.61 4.53 -0.33
N PRO A 31 -6.07 5.49 0.50
CA PRO A 31 -7.33 6.19 0.24
C PRO A 31 -7.25 7.11 -0.97
N VAL A 32 -8.28 7.04 -1.81
CA VAL A 32 -8.43 7.81 -3.05
C VAL A 32 -9.76 8.57 -3.04
N GLY A 33 -9.81 9.74 -3.67
CA GLY A 33 -11.01 10.57 -3.78
C GLY A 33 -11.29 11.35 -2.50
N GLU A 34 -12.57 11.45 -2.12
CA GLU A 34 -12.99 12.22 -0.95
C GLU A 34 -12.90 11.41 0.36
N PRO A 35 -12.67 12.04 1.52
CA PRO A 35 -12.68 11.38 2.82
C PRO A 35 -14.02 10.76 3.21
N GLU A 36 -15.12 11.34 2.74
CA GLU A 36 -16.49 11.02 3.19
C GLU A 36 -16.87 9.53 3.07
N PRO A 37 -16.59 8.80 1.97
CA PRO A 37 -16.91 7.37 1.89
C PRO A 37 -16.28 6.54 3.01
N TYR A 38 -15.06 6.83 3.41
CA TYR A 38 -14.34 6.13 4.47
C TYR A 38 -14.90 6.46 5.85
N LEU A 39 -15.20 7.75 6.10
CA LEU A 39 -15.81 8.21 7.35
C LEU A 39 -17.20 7.61 7.53
N ARG A 40 -17.99 7.49 6.45
CA ARG A 40 -19.30 6.85 6.47
C ARG A 40 -19.20 5.37 6.84
N ILE A 41 -18.25 4.61 6.23
CA ILE A 41 -18.02 3.21 6.59
C ILE A 41 -17.63 3.09 8.07
N ALA A 42 -16.77 3.97 8.58
CA ALA A 42 -16.38 3.97 9.98
C ALA A 42 -17.57 4.20 10.91
N ALA A 43 -18.48 5.10 10.55
CA ALA A 43 -19.72 5.38 11.30
C ALA A 43 -20.70 4.19 11.25
N GLU A 44 -20.98 3.66 10.04
CA GLU A 44 -21.89 2.53 9.83
C GLU A 44 -21.43 1.26 10.56
N THR A 45 -20.13 1.03 10.62
CA THR A 45 -19.54 -0.14 11.28
C THR A 45 -19.21 0.10 12.75
N ASN A 46 -19.36 1.34 13.23
CA ASN A 46 -18.97 1.78 14.56
C ASN A 46 -17.49 1.44 14.89
N THR A 47 -16.62 1.65 13.92
CA THR A 47 -15.17 1.42 14.03
C THR A 47 -14.40 2.67 13.61
N PRO A 48 -14.16 3.61 14.55
CA PRO A 48 -13.36 4.81 14.29
C PRO A 48 -12.01 4.48 13.65
N ILE A 49 -11.61 5.29 12.66
CA ILE A 49 -10.33 5.13 11.96
C ILE A 49 -9.22 5.56 12.92
N ARG A 50 -8.25 4.67 13.16
CA ARG A 50 -7.05 4.93 13.93
C ARG A 50 -5.86 5.25 13.04
N TYR A 51 -5.71 4.50 11.94
CA TYR A 51 -4.60 4.65 11.01
C TYR A 51 -5.12 4.89 9.60
N VAL A 52 -4.45 5.78 8.90
CA VAL A 52 -4.55 5.95 7.45
C VAL A 52 -3.17 5.69 6.89
N VAL A 53 -3.03 4.67 6.07
CA VAL A 53 -1.74 4.16 5.58
C VAL A 53 -1.68 4.32 4.07
N ASP A 54 -0.65 4.97 3.56
CA ASP A 54 -0.28 4.83 2.15
C ASP A 54 0.85 3.80 2.05
N THR A 55 0.67 2.81 1.18
CA THR A 55 1.68 1.75 0.96
C THR A 55 2.96 2.32 0.37
N HIS A 56 2.89 3.43 -0.33
CA HIS A 56 4.02 4.13 -0.93
C HIS A 56 3.63 5.57 -1.28
N VAL A 57 4.60 6.37 -1.69
CA VAL A 57 4.32 7.71 -2.24
C VAL A 57 3.82 7.54 -3.68
N HIS A 58 2.51 7.64 -3.85
CA HIS A 58 1.84 7.43 -5.12
C HIS A 58 2.32 8.42 -6.20
N ALA A 59 2.40 7.94 -7.44
CA ALA A 59 2.76 8.74 -8.61
C ALA A 59 1.67 8.67 -9.72
N ASP A 60 0.61 7.93 -9.49
CA ASP A 60 -0.53 7.73 -10.39
C ASP A 60 -1.77 8.53 -9.96
N HIS A 61 -1.86 8.90 -8.69
CA HIS A 61 -2.95 9.72 -8.15
C HIS A 61 -2.52 10.54 -6.93
N ARG A 62 -3.27 11.60 -6.63
CA ARG A 62 -3.13 12.34 -5.37
C ARG A 62 -3.78 11.54 -4.25
N SER A 63 -2.99 11.22 -3.20
CA SER A 63 -3.49 10.52 -2.02
C SER A 63 -4.40 11.44 -1.19
N THR A 64 -5.52 10.88 -0.75
CA THR A 64 -6.41 11.51 0.25
C THR A 64 -5.95 11.23 1.69
N GLY A 65 -4.83 10.52 1.86
CA GLY A 65 -4.38 10.00 3.16
C GLY A 65 -4.27 11.06 4.24
N ARG A 66 -3.66 12.20 3.96
CA ARG A 66 -3.51 13.31 4.94
C ARG A 66 -4.84 13.94 5.32
N GLU A 67 -5.69 14.18 4.34
CA GLU A 67 -7.01 14.81 4.53
C GLU A 67 -7.92 13.91 5.33
N LEU A 68 -7.94 12.62 5.00
CA LEU A 68 -8.70 11.62 5.75
C LEU A 68 -8.19 11.46 7.17
N ALA A 69 -6.87 11.41 7.37
CA ALA A 69 -6.28 11.31 8.70
C ALA A 69 -6.64 12.52 9.56
N ALA A 70 -6.58 13.73 9.00
CA ALA A 70 -6.99 14.95 9.69
C ALA A 70 -8.49 14.94 10.04
N ALA A 71 -9.36 14.58 9.09
CA ALA A 71 -10.82 14.53 9.29
C ALA A 71 -11.23 13.48 10.33
N ALA A 72 -10.55 12.32 10.37
CA ALA A 72 -10.82 11.25 11.32
C ALA A 72 -10.12 11.41 12.67
N GLY A 73 -9.20 12.37 12.83
CA GLY A 73 -8.31 12.45 13.98
C GLY A 73 -7.38 11.24 14.11
N ALA A 74 -7.03 10.62 12.97
CA ALA A 74 -6.23 9.41 12.85
C ALA A 74 -4.74 9.73 12.64
N GLU A 75 -3.90 8.71 12.79
CA GLU A 75 -2.48 8.80 12.44
C GLU A 75 -2.30 8.51 10.94
N TYR A 76 -1.60 9.41 10.24
CA TYR A 76 -1.17 9.14 8.87
C TYR A 76 0.17 8.42 8.86
N VAL A 77 0.23 7.29 8.18
CA VAL A 77 1.34 6.33 8.25
C VAL A 77 2.00 6.18 6.88
N LEU A 78 3.33 6.30 6.85
CA LEU A 78 4.20 5.99 5.71
C LEU A 78 5.45 5.26 6.19
N HIS A 79 6.16 4.61 5.26
CA HIS A 79 7.49 4.09 5.56
C HIS A 79 8.45 5.20 6.01
N ALA A 80 9.34 4.90 6.94
CA ALA A 80 10.24 5.88 7.54
C ALA A 80 11.14 6.61 6.53
N ASP A 81 11.44 5.97 5.40
CA ASP A 81 12.30 6.51 4.34
C ASP A 81 11.51 7.33 3.29
N ALA A 82 10.21 7.52 3.48
CA ALA A 82 9.45 8.49 2.69
C ALA A 82 9.94 9.91 2.99
N ASP A 83 10.46 10.61 1.96
CA ASP A 83 10.99 11.98 2.09
C ASP A 83 9.85 13.02 2.06
N ALA A 84 8.82 12.79 2.87
CA ALA A 84 7.66 13.68 2.97
C ALA A 84 7.97 14.90 3.85
N ARG A 85 7.47 16.08 3.44
CA ARG A 85 7.71 17.39 4.08
C ARG A 85 6.62 17.80 5.07
N PHE A 86 5.90 16.83 5.60
CA PHE A 86 4.85 17.00 6.60
C PHE A 86 5.01 15.93 7.70
N PRO A 87 4.43 16.12 8.88
CA PRO A 87 4.44 15.12 9.94
C PRO A 87 3.64 13.87 9.54
N PHE A 88 4.19 12.70 9.83
CA PHE A 88 3.54 11.40 9.67
C PHE A 88 4.10 10.38 10.66
N THR A 89 3.37 9.35 10.95
CA THR A 89 3.84 8.21 11.75
C THR A 89 4.74 7.34 10.89
N ARG A 90 6.00 7.22 11.30
CA ARG A 90 7.03 6.48 10.57
C ARG A 90 6.99 5.00 10.96
N VAL A 91 6.88 4.13 9.97
CA VAL A 91 6.98 2.67 10.18
C VAL A 91 8.15 2.08 9.42
N ARG A 92 8.66 0.97 9.91
CA ARG A 92 9.73 0.18 9.32
C ARG A 92 9.32 -1.28 9.16
N ASP A 93 10.17 -2.03 8.51
CA ASP A 93 10.00 -3.48 8.39
C ASP A 93 9.83 -4.16 9.76
N GLY A 94 8.82 -5.02 9.88
CA GLY A 94 8.48 -5.74 11.10
C GLY A 94 7.64 -4.97 12.12
N ASP A 95 7.37 -3.67 11.92
CA ASP A 95 6.46 -2.91 12.77
C ASP A 95 5.03 -3.42 12.64
N ARG A 96 4.20 -3.16 13.66
CA ARG A 96 2.83 -3.66 13.72
C ARG A 96 1.84 -2.55 13.97
N LEU A 97 0.84 -2.45 13.11
CA LEU A 97 -0.33 -1.59 13.28
C LEU A 97 -1.46 -2.43 13.87
N GLU A 98 -1.80 -2.18 15.13
CA GLU A 98 -2.86 -2.93 15.82
C GLU A 98 -4.16 -2.15 15.86
N ILE A 99 -5.21 -2.75 15.32
CA ILE A 99 -6.60 -2.28 15.43
C ILE A 99 -7.44 -3.27 16.25
N GLY A 100 -6.90 -3.65 17.39
CA GLY A 100 -7.50 -4.63 18.30
C GLY A 100 -7.06 -6.06 17.99
N ASN A 101 -8.01 -6.94 17.61
CA ASN A 101 -7.68 -8.33 17.28
C ASN A 101 -7.10 -8.50 15.88
N VAL A 102 -7.16 -7.46 15.07
CA VAL A 102 -6.57 -7.43 13.73
C VAL A 102 -5.22 -6.72 13.80
N VAL A 103 -4.20 -7.36 13.29
CA VAL A 103 -2.83 -6.87 13.27
C VAL A 103 -2.35 -6.84 11.83
N ALA A 104 -1.82 -5.71 11.41
CA ALA A 104 -1.11 -5.56 10.15
C ALA A 104 0.39 -5.44 10.43
N GLU A 105 1.15 -6.44 10.03
CA GLU A 105 2.61 -6.39 10.07
C GLU A 105 3.11 -5.68 8.82
N VAL A 106 3.98 -4.70 9.01
CA VAL A 106 4.60 -3.92 7.95
C VAL A 106 5.75 -4.72 7.34
N TRP A 107 5.69 -4.96 6.05
CA TRP A 107 6.79 -5.53 5.29
C TRP A 107 7.33 -4.47 4.33
N HIS A 108 8.61 -4.12 4.46
CA HIS A 108 9.29 -3.28 3.49
C HIS A 108 9.51 -4.11 2.21
N VAL A 109 8.90 -3.67 1.11
CA VAL A 109 8.88 -4.37 -0.18
C VAL A 109 9.23 -3.40 -1.33
N PRO A 110 10.48 -2.89 -1.33
CA PRO A 110 10.93 -1.91 -2.32
C PRO A 110 10.93 -2.47 -3.73
N GLY A 111 10.92 -1.56 -4.72
CA GLY A 111 11.05 -1.90 -6.13
C GLY A 111 10.17 -1.05 -7.03
N HIS A 112 8.86 -1.00 -6.79
CA HIS A 112 7.98 -0.01 -7.43
C HIS A 112 8.36 1.41 -6.97
N THR A 113 8.51 1.59 -5.67
CA THR A 113 9.20 2.73 -5.06
C THR A 113 10.16 2.25 -3.97
N PRO A 114 11.19 3.04 -3.60
CA PRO A 114 12.15 2.63 -2.56
C PRO A 114 11.52 2.45 -1.17
N GLU A 115 10.51 3.24 -0.85
CA GLU A 115 9.82 3.28 0.45
C GLU A 115 8.57 2.39 0.51
N HIS A 116 8.33 1.54 -0.50
CA HIS A 116 7.09 0.74 -0.59
C HIS A 116 6.97 -0.27 0.54
N ILE A 117 5.77 -0.35 1.14
CA ILE A 117 5.43 -1.36 2.15
C ILE A 117 4.23 -2.21 1.70
N ALA A 118 4.20 -3.45 2.16
CA ALA A 118 3.01 -4.28 2.18
C ALA A 118 2.53 -4.45 3.62
N LEU A 119 1.22 -4.65 3.80
CA LEU A 119 0.64 -4.92 5.11
C LEU A 119 0.14 -6.37 5.16
N VAL A 120 0.82 -7.20 5.90
CA VAL A 120 0.45 -8.62 6.11
C VAL A 120 -0.50 -8.70 7.29
N VAL A 121 -1.75 -9.08 7.05
CA VAL A 121 -2.84 -8.94 8.03
C VAL A 121 -3.27 -10.28 8.60
N THR A 122 -3.28 -10.33 9.93
CA THR A 122 -3.76 -11.46 10.73
C THR A 122 -5.00 -11.02 11.54
N ASP A 123 -6.09 -11.77 11.46
CA ASP A 123 -7.20 -11.69 12.41
C ASP A 123 -7.01 -12.77 13.49
N ARG A 124 -6.48 -12.36 14.64
CA ARG A 124 -6.17 -13.25 15.78
C ARG A 124 -7.40 -13.99 16.33
N THR A 125 -8.62 -13.57 15.96
CA THR A 125 -9.84 -14.30 16.35
C THR A 125 -10.14 -15.48 15.43
N ARG A 126 -9.47 -15.55 14.27
CA ARG A 126 -9.72 -16.58 13.25
C ARG A 126 -8.57 -17.58 13.17
N ALA A 127 -7.33 -17.08 13.09
CA ALA A 127 -6.14 -17.91 12.97
C ALA A 127 -4.91 -17.14 13.45
N PRO A 128 -3.83 -17.83 13.85
CA PRO A 128 -2.54 -17.20 14.12
C PRO A 128 -1.78 -16.82 12.84
N GLU A 129 -2.22 -17.31 11.67
CA GLU A 129 -1.59 -17.10 10.38
C GLU A 129 -2.16 -15.90 9.63
N PRO A 130 -1.40 -15.27 8.73
CA PRO A 130 -1.89 -14.22 7.87
C PRO A 130 -3.08 -14.68 7.01
N TRP A 131 -4.07 -13.81 6.85
CA TRP A 131 -5.25 -14.07 6.03
C TRP A 131 -5.22 -13.32 4.71
N LEU A 132 -4.73 -12.08 4.74
CA LEU A 132 -4.62 -11.26 3.53
C LEU A 132 -3.37 -10.37 3.60
N VAL A 133 -2.95 -9.87 2.44
CA VAL A 133 -1.87 -8.90 2.32
C VAL A 133 -2.29 -7.75 1.39
N PHE A 134 -2.17 -6.51 1.87
CA PHE A 134 -2.28 -5.33 1.03
C PHE A 134 -0.92 -5.10 0.39
N THR A 135 -0.84 -5.25 -0.91
CA THR A 135 0.42 -5.29 -1.66
C THR A 135 0.73 -3.98 -2.37
N GLY A 136 -0.16 -2.98 -2.27
CA GLY A 136 -0.01 -1.75 -3.04
C GLY A 136 0.25 -2.06 -4.52
N HIS A 137 1.32 -1.49 -5.06
CA HIS A 137 1.74 -1.77 -6.43
C HIS A 137 2.91 -2.76 -6.55
N THR A 138 3.41 -3.33 -5.43
CA THR A 138 4.46 -4.35 -5.51
C THR A 138 3.97 -5.60 -6.24
N LEU A 139 2.83 -6.17 -5.82
CA LEU A 139 2.19 -7.32 -6.48
C LEU A 139 0.75 -6.95 -6.83
N MET A 140 0.41 -7.03 -8.10
CA MET A 140 -0.95 -6.85 -8.60
C MET A 140 -1.44 -8.13 -9.27
N VAL A 141 -2.74 -8.21 -9.58
CA VAL A 141 -3.29 -9.42 -10.21
C VAL A 141 -2.82 -9.50 -11.67
N GLY A 142 -2.04 -10.52 -11.98
CA GLY A 142 -1.51 -10.82 -13.31
C GLY A 142 -0.17 -10.18 -13.65
N ASP A 143 0.30 -9.16 -12.93
CA ASP A 143 1.63 -8.55 -13.14
C ASP A 143 2.15 -7.93 -11.83
N MET A 144 3.32 -7.33 -11.87
CA MET A 144 3.94 -6.54 -10.80
C MET A 144 4.13 -5.09 -11.25
N GLY A 145 4.27 -4.18 -10.30
CA GLY A 145 4.39 -2.75 -10.56
C GLY A 145 5.66 -2.39 -11.34
N ARG A 146 5.55 -1.34 -12.15
CA ARG A 146 6.69 -0.74 -12.86
C ARG A 146 7.74 -0.21 -11.88
N THR A 147 9.00 -0.11 -12.30
CA THR A 147 10.13 0.07 -11.37
C THR A 147 10.94 1.35 -11.59
N GLU A 148 10.61 2.17 -12.61
CA GLU A 148 11.43 3.31 -13.03
C GLU A 148 10.89 4.68 -12.56
N LEU A 149 9.81 4.72 -11.80
CA LEU A 149 9.21 6.02 -11.42
C LEU A 149 9.99 6.73 -10.31
N ALA A 150 10.68 6.00 -9.45
CA ALA A 150 11.38 6.55 -8.29
C ALA A 150 12.84 6.09 -8.16
N SER A 151 13.30 5.21 -9.06
CA SER A 151 14.69 4.71 -9.16
C SER A 151 15.01 4.44 -10.63
N THR A 152 16.22 3.93 -10.94
CA THR A 152 16.46 3.38 -12.27
C THR A 152 15.63 2.08 -12.44
N ALA A 153 15.20 1.80 -13.68
CA ALA A 153 14.38 0.61 -13.96
C ALA A 153 15.05 -0.68 -13.47
N GLU A 154 16.36 -0.79 -13.64
CA GLU A 154 17.13 -1.99 -13.26
C GLU A 154 17.28 -2.11 -11.74
N GLU A 155 17.62 -1.05 -11.04
CA GLU A 155 17.71 -1.04 -9.57
C GLU A 155 16.37 -1.37 -8.94
N GLY A 156 15.29 -0.72 -9.43
CA GLY A 156 13.95 -1.02 -8.99
C GLY A 156 13.54 -2.47 -9.27
N ALA A 157 13.88 -3.02 -10.44
CA ALA A 157 13.57 -4.41 -10.76
C ALA A 157 14.33 -5.41 -9.88
N ARG A 158 15.59 -5.14 -9.54
CA ARG A 158 16.36 -5.98 -8.60
C ARG A 158 15.74 -5.95 -7.21
N ALA A 159 15.39 -4.78 -6.70
CA ALA A 159 14.71 -4.65 -5.41
C ALA A 159 13.33 -5.32 -5.42
N LEU A 160 12.58 -5.18 -6.52
CA LEU A 160 11.27 -5.82 -6.66
C LEU A 160 11.37 -7.35 -6.68
N PHE A 161 12.45 -7.91 -7.21
CA PHE A 161 12.69 -9.35 -7.16
C PHE A 161 12.81 -9.86 -5.71
N GLU A 162 13.61 -9.19 -4.88
CA GLU A 162 13.75 -9.56 -3.46
C GLU A 162 12.40 -9.44 -2.72
N SER A 163 11.64 -8.40 -3.02
CA SER A 163 10.28 -8.21 -2.50
C SER A 163 9.34 -9.33 -2.95
N ALA A 164 9.46 -9.77 -4.21
CA ALA A 164 8.71 -10.89 -4.75
C ALA A 164 9.05 -12.21 -4.03
N GLU A 165 10.34 -12.49 -3.81
CA GLU A 165 10.77 -13.69 -3.07
C GLU A 165 10.16 -13.72 -1.66
N ARG A 166 10.16 -12.57 -0.97
CA ARG A 166 9.56 -12.46 0.36
C ARG A 166 8.05 -12.75 0.32
N LEU A 167 7.32 -12.15 -0.61
CA LEU A 167 5.87 -12.38 -0.76
C LEU A 167 5.56 -13.83 -1.16
N ARG A 168 6.41 -14.49 -1.96
CA ARG A 168 6.29 -15.91 -2.31
C ARG A 168 6.36 -16.83 -1.08
N GLY A 169 6.99 -16.38 0.01
CA GLY A 169 7.04 -17.10 1.28
C GLY A 169 5.70 -17.17 2.03
N LEU A 170 4.71 -16.36 1.66
CA LEU A 170 3.37 -16.43 2.25
C LEU A 170 2.63 -17.69 1.80
N GLY A 171 1.70 -18.16 2.64
CA GLY A 171 0.86 -19.33 2.32
C GLY A 171 -0.03 -19.10 1.08
N ASP A 172 -0.30 -20.15 0.34
CA ASP A 172 -1.10 -20.10 -0.89
C ASP A 172 -2.51 -19.51 -0.70
N HIS A 173 -3.07 -19.65 0.49
CA HIS A 173 -4.41 -19.17 0.86
C HIS A 173 -4.46 -17.67 1.15
N VAL A 174 -3.31 -17.00 1.35
CA VAL A 174 -3.27 -15.58 1.67
C VAL A 174 -3.81 -14.77 0.50
N GLN A 175 -4.84 -13.96 0.76
CA GLN A 175 -5.47 -13.14 -0.26
C GLN A 175 -4.58 -11.94 -0.61
N VAL A 176 -4.37 -11.71 -1.89
CA VAL A 176 -3.68 -10.53 -2.44
C VAL A 176 -4.69 -9.43 -2.68
N MET A 177 -4.48 -8.29 -2.02
CA MET A 177 -5.30 -7.09 -2.10
C MET A 177 -4.45 -5.94 -2.68
N PRO A 178 -4.41 -5.78 -4.02
CA PRO A 178 -3.53 -4.82 -4.69
C PRO A 178 -4.06 -3.40 -4.66
N GLY A 179 -3.18 -2.40 -4.83
CA GLY A 179 -3.56 -0.99 -4.93
C GLY A 179 -4.16 -0.58 -6.28
N ALA A 180 -4.08 -1.45 -7.31
CA ALA A 180 -4.59 -1.15 -8.64
C ALA A 180 -5.01 -2.41 -9.41
N PHE A 181 -5.77 -2.22 -10.49
CA PHE A 181 -6.29 -3.26 -11.37
C PHE A 181 -6.27 -2.79 -12.83
N SER A 182 -6.89 -3.54 -13.75
CA SER A 182 -6.89 -3.23 -15.19
C SER A 182 -7.32 -1.79 -15.47
N GLY A 183 -6.53 -1.11 -16.30
CA GLY A 183 -6.66 0.32 -16.61
C GLY A 183 -5.66 1.22 -15.87
N SER A 184 -5.00 0.71 -14.83
CA SER A 184 -3.94 1.47 -14.14
C SER A 184 -2.69 1.62 -15.01
N VAL A 185 -2.05 2.79 -14.90
CA VAL A 185 -0.78 3.11 -15.56
C VAL A 185 0.43 2.42 -14.90
N CYS A 186 0.23 1.77 -13.76
CA CYS A 186 1.31 1.18 -12.96
C CYS A 186 1.63 -0.28 -13.30
N GLY A 187 0.92 -0.91 -14.24
CA GLY A 187 1.17 -2.27 -14.69
C GLY A 187 0.94 -2.46 -16.19
N ARG A 188 1.41 -3.59 -16.75
CA ARG A 188 1.38 -3.87 -18.20
C ARG A 188 0.23 -4.76 -18.65
N GLY A 189 -0.27 -5.62 -17.79
CA GLY A 189 -1.28 -6.62 -18.16
C GLY A 189 -2.12 -7.03 -16.96
N LEU A 190 -2.60 -6.04 -16.22
CA LEU A 190 -3.37 -6.25 -15.01
C LEU A 190 -4.74 -6.86 -15.32
N SER A 191 -5.17 -7.76 -14.47
CA SER A 191 -6.53 -8.29 -14.48
C SER A 191 -7.55 -7.24 -14.05
N ALA A 192 -8.76 -7.33 -14.58
CA ALA A 192 -9.91 -6.58 -14.06
C ALA A 192 -10.42 -7.13 -12.71
N THR A 193 -10.03 -8.36 -12.33
CA THR A 193 -10.30 -8.92 -11.00
C THR A 193 -9.42 -8.20 -9.98
N PRO A 194 -10.00 -7.52 -8.97
CA PRO A 194 -9.24 -6.63 -8.09
C PRO A 194 -8.71 -7.34 -6.83
N PHE A 195 -8.63 -8.65 -6.82
CA PHE A 195 -8.05 -9.48 -5.76
C PHE A 195 -7.63 -10.83 -6.30
N SER A 196 -6.73 -11.51 -5.59
CA SER A 196 -6.25 -12.85 -5.95
C SER A 196 -5.80 -13.60 -4.69
N THR A 197 -4.97 -14.63 -4.86
CA THR A 197 -4.24 -15.30 -3.77
C THR A 197 -2.77 -15.44 -4.11
N ILE A 198 -1.91 -15.53 -3.10
CA ILE A 198 -0.47 -15.78 -3.31
C ILE A 198 -0.24 -17.04 -4.12
N GLY A 199 -0.98 -18.12 -3.85
CA GLY A 199 -0.84 -19.38 -4.59
C GLY A 199 -1.21 -19.27 -6.06
N PHE A 200 -2.25 -18.49 -6.40
CA PHE A 200 -2.61 -18.24 -7.80
C PHE A 200 -1.56 -17.38 -8.50
N GLU A 201 -1.18 -16.26 -7.90
CA GLU A 201 -0.19 -15.35 -8.50
C GLU A 201 1.20 -16.01 -8.64
N ARG A 202 1.63 -16.84 -7.70
CA ARG A 202 2.87 -17.61 -7.78
C ARG A 202 2.94 -18.48 -9.03
N ARG A 203 1.79 -18.98 -9.52
CA ARG A 203 1.70 -19.89 -10.66
C ARG A 203 1.42 -19.20 -11.99
N PHE A 204 0.64 -18.11 -11.98
CA PHE A 204 0.04 -17.56 -13.18
C PHE A 204 0.34 -16.08 -13.44
N ASN A 205 0.95 -15.36 -12.48
CA ASN A 205 1.36 -13.99 -12.69
C ASN A 205 2.59 -13.91 -13.58
N ARG A 206 2.54 -13.05 -14.59
CA ARG A 206 3.57 -12.93 -15.63
C ARG A 206 4.97 -12.63 -15.10
N ALA A 207 5.08 -11.81 -14.07
CA ALA A 207 6.33 -11.43 -13.43
C ALA A 207 6.58 -12.28 -12.18
N PHE A 208 5.61 -12.37 -11.28
CA PHE A 208 5.75 -13.03 -9.99
C PHE A 208 6.05 -14.53 -10.09
N ALA A 209 5.71 -15.20 -11.20
CA ALA A 209 6.07 -16.59 -11.44
C ALA A 209 7.55 -16.79 -11.87
N ILE A 210 8.29 -15.72 -12.18
CA ILE A 210 9.69 -15.81 -12.61
C ILE A 210 10.60 -15.94 -11.39
N GLY A 211 11.11 -17.13 -11.10
CA GLY A 211 11.99 -17.39 -9.95
C GLY A 211 13.49 -17.14 -10.20
N ASP A 212 13.90 -16.85 -11.44
CA ASP A 212 15.27 -16.49 -11.76
C ASP A 212 15.44 -14.97 -11.80
N ARG A 213 16.37 -14.44 -11.01
CA ARG A 213 16.57 -12.99 -10.83
C ARG A 213 16.86 -12.28 -12.15
N GLU A 214 17.80 -12.80 -12.96
CA GLU A 214 18.22 -12.11 -14.18
C GLU A 214 17.13 -12.14 -15.24
N LYS A 215 16.37 -13.24 -15.32
CA LYS A 215 15.18 -13.32 -16.19
C LYS A 215 14.09 -12.38 -15.73
N PHE A 216 13.88 -12.25 -14.41
CA PHE A 216 12.91 -11.31 -13.84
C PHE A 216 13.28 -9.88 -14.17
N VAL A 217 14.54 -9.46 -13.91
CA VAL A 217 15.02 -8.12 -14.23
C VAL A 217 14.87 -7.84 -15.71
N ALA A 218 15.34 -8.75 -16.59
CA ALA A 218 15.20 -8.60 -18.04
C ALA A 218 13.72 -8.47 -18.47
N PHE A 219 12.80 -9.20 -17.83
CA PHE A 219 11.37 -9.08 -18.08
C PHE A 219 10.82 -7.72 -17.66
N MET A 220 11.20 -7.24 -16.46
CA MET A 220 10.68 -5.99 -15.91
C MET A 220 11.12 -4.75 -16.70
N VAL A 221 12.36 -4.75 -17.23
CA VAL A 221 12.91 -3.60 -17.96
C VAL A 221 12.61 -3.60 -19.46
N ARG A 222 12.14 -4.72 -20.03
CA ARG A 222 12.02 -4.87 -21.49
C ARG A 222 10.90 -4.04 -22.11
N GLU A 223 9.74 -3.99 -21.48
CA GLU A 223 8.53 -3.37 -22.02
C GLU A 223 7.91 -2.41 -20.99
N ILE A 224 8.65 -1.35 -20.65
CA ILE A 224 8.16 -0.36 -19.71
C ILE A 224 7.11 0.50 -20.42
N PRO A 225 5.89 0.63 -19.88
CA PRO A 225 4.88 1.53 -20.44
C PRO A 225 5.36 2.98 -20.46
N PRO A 226 4.87 3.84 -21.36
CA PRO A 226 5.17 5.26 -21.33
C PRO A 226 4.97 5.84 -19.92
N ARG A 227 5.89 6.72 -19.51
CA ARG A 227 5.77 7.38 -18.21
C ARG A 227 4.56 8.31 -18.22
N PRO A 228 3.66 8.26 -17.23
CA PRO A 228 2.57 9.23 -17.11
C PRO A 228 3.12 10.65 -17.03
N ALA A 229 2.54 11.58 -17.78
CA ALA A 229 3.08 12.95 -17.92
C ALA A 229 3.13 13.70 -16.58
N ASP A 230 2.18 13.45 -15.71
CA ASP A 230 1.98 14.09 -14.42
C ASP A 230 2.57 13.34 -13.22
N ALA A 231 3.14 12.14 -13.43
CA ALA A 231 3.67 11.29 -12.35
C ALA A 231 4.65 12.01 -11.41
N THR A 232 5.51 12.87 -11.97
CA THR A 232 6.47 13.64 -11.16
C THR A 232 5.77 14.70 -10.31
N GLU A 233 4.78 15.39 -10.87
CA GLU A 233 3.99 16.40 -10.15
C GLU A 233 3.17 15.78 -9.04
N ILE A 234 2.46 14.69 -9.34
CA ILE A 234 1.66 13.94 -8.36
C ILE A 234 2.54 13.47 -7.20
N ARG A 235 3.68 12.84 -7.49
CA ARG A 235 4.61 12.39 -6.44
C ARG A 235 5.12 13.55 -5.58
N ARG A 236 5.45 14.71 -6.20
CA ARG A 236 5.83 15.92 -5.45
C ARG A 236 4.73 16.41 -4.53
N ALA A 237 3.48 16.45 -5.00
CA ALA A 237 2.32 16.82 -4.19
C ALA A 237 2.13 15.86 -3.01
N ASN A 238 2.21 14.55 -3.24
CA ASN A 238 2.10 13.53 -2.20
C ASN A 238 3.26 13.57 -1.19
N LEU A 239 4.42 14.08 -1.56
CA LEU A 239 5.53 14.40 -0.65
C LEU A 239 5.36 15.73 0.09
N GLY A 240 4.38 16.54 -0.24
CA GLY A 240 4.19 17.88 0.33
C GLY A 240 5.19 18.92 -0.17
N LEU A 241 5.85 18.69 -1.30
CA LEU A 241 6.83 19.62 -1.88
C LEU A 241 6.19 20.85 -2.54
N GLU A 242 4.85 20.87 -2.65
CA GLU A 242 4.06 22.01 -3.13
C GLU A 242 3.46 22.83 -1.98
N LEU A 243 3.65 22.42 -0.73
CA LEU A 243 3.17 23.15 0.41
C LEU A 243 3.93 24.46 0.55
N THR A 244 3.24 25.59 0.37
CA THR A 244 3.77 26.92 0.68
C THR A 244 3.79 27.12 2.20
N ALA A 245 4.69 27.99 2.70
CA ALA A 245 4.70 28.38 4.10
C ALA A 245 3.32 28.95 4.50
N GLY A 246 2.60 28.26 5.36
CA GLY A 246 1.24 28.61 5.81
C GLY A 246 0.15 27.58 5.56
N SER A 247 0.43 26.49 4.82
CA SER A 247 -0.50 25.36 4.74
C SER A 247 -0.62 24.68 6.12
N PRO A 248 -1.83 24.45 6.66
CA PRO A 248 -1.99 23.88 7.97
C PRO A 248 -1.47 22.44 7.99
N ALA A 249 -0.35 22.22 8.66
CA ALA A 249 0.10 20.89 9.04
C ALA A 249 -0.75 20.42 10.23
N ALA A 250 -2.01 20.08 9.98
CA ALA A 250 -2.95 19.64 11.02
C ALA A 250 -2.73 18.19 11.48
N LEU A 251 -1.55 17.62 11.21
CA LEU A 251 -1.24 16.24 11.56
C LEU A 251 -0.56 16.17 12.94
N LYS A 252 -0.86 15.10 13.66
CA LYS A 252 -0.18 14.78 14.91
C LYS A 252 1.34 14.74 14.74
N PRO A 253 2.13 15.02 15.79
CA PRO A 253 3.58 14.96 15.72
C PRO A 253 4.06 13.59 15.21
N THR A 254 5.17 13.60 14.48
CA THR A 254 5.84 12.36 14.05
C THR A 254 6.21 11.52 15.26
N VAL A 255 5.72 10.30 15.33
CA VAL A 255 6.09 9.32 16.34
C VAL A 255 7.10 8.36 15.70
N TRP A 256 8.24 8.17 16.36
CA TRP A 256 9.18 7.12 16.02
C TRP A 256 8.78 5.84 16.74
N LEU A 257 8.53 4.80 15.99
CA LEU A 257 8.44 3.46 16.55
C LEU A 257 9.85 2.87 16.65
N ALA A 258 10.19 2.29 17.79
CA ALA A 258 11.39 1.45 17.86
C ALA A 258 11.20 0.22 16.97
N PRO A 259 12.29 -0.34 16.35
CA PRO A 259 12.17 -1.55 15.55
C PRO A 259 11.42 -2.65 16.30
N GLY A 260 10.42 -3.25 15.69
CA GLY A 260 9.58 -4.27 16.31
C GLY A 260 8.53 -3.74 17.30
N SER A 261 8.38 -2.43 17.44
CA SER A 261 7.34 -1.81 18.28
C SER A 261 5.96 -1.99 17.67
N THR A 262 4.96 -2.09 18.53
CA THR A 262 3.54 -2.15 18.16
C THR A 262 2.88 -0.84 18.53
N LEU A 263 2.19 -0.21 17.59
CA LEU A 263 1.25 0.87 17.90
C LEU A 263 -0.01 0.25 18.53
N VAL A 264 -0.23 0.54 19.80
CA VAL A 264 -1.35 0.00 20.60
C VAL A 264 -2.57 0.88 20.53
#